data_9bc5bddd17d872bd28981db91acf6a88
#
_entry.id   9bc5bddd17d872bd28981db91acf6a88
#
_cell.length_a   1.000
_cell.length_b   1.000
_cell.length_c   1.000
_cell.angle_alpha   90.00
_cell.angle_beta   90.00
_cell.angle_gamma   90.00
#
_symmetry.space_group_name_H-M   'P 1'
#
loop_
_entity.id
_entity.type
_entity.pdbx_description
1 polymer ?
#
loop_
_entity_poly.entity_id
_entity_poly.type
_entity_poly.pdbx_seq_one_letter_code
_entity_poly.pdbx_strand_id
1 'polypeptide(L)'
;MVTEKQKHFARTVYTAARQATDIAPEFVTAQAILESGWGISRIGRYNIFGITKGSNWNGKTVLVLTHEYFNTPDRKFTPPERVVSVAKYKAANTWLYTVYRQFKDFDSLEDCLREYTRLLQKPGFADAWPYRHNAVEFTRRICDNRGSKYATSPQYFALLTSLIKTVLRICEKNSSPSQS
;
A
#
# COMPACT_ATOMS: atom_id res chain seq x y z
N MET A 1 -1.22 20.14 -10.45
CA MET A 1 -2.45 19.70 -11.16
C MET A 1 -2.34 18.19 -11.42
N VAL A 2 -3.39 17.41 -11.20
CA VAL A 2 -3.38 15.96 -11.45
C VAL A 2 -3.49 15.70 -12.95
N THR A 3 -2.58 14.89 -13.51
CA THR A 3 -2.53 14.57 -14.94
C THR A 3 -3.63 13.58 -15.35
N GLU A 4 -3.94 13.46 -16.63
CA GLU A 4 -4.92 12.46 -17.12
C GLU A 4 -4.48 11.02 -16.84
N LYS A 5 -3.17 10.73 -16.92
CA LYS A 5 -2.62 9.42 -16.56
C LYS A 5 -2.86 9.10 -15.08
N GLN A 6 -2.67 10.05 -14.19
CA GLN A 6 -2.95 9.91 -12.76
C GLN A 6 -4.45 9.72 -12.48
N LYS A 7 -5.30 10.48 -13.16
CA LYS A 7 -6.77 10.29 -13.07
C LYS A 7 -7.19 8.90 -13.54
N HIS A 8 -6.61 8.44 -14.64
CA HIS A 8 -6.88 7.09 -15.16
C HIS A 8 -6.50 6.02 -14.13
N PHE A 9 -5.29 6.11 -13.57
CA PHE A 9 -4.85 5.20 -12.49
C PHE A 9 -5.83 5.20 -11.31
N ALA A 10 -6.20 6.37 -10.80
CA ALA A 10 -7.12 6.48 -9.67
C ALA A 10 -8.49 5.85 -9.98
N ARG A 11 -9.08 6.10 -11.15
CA ARG A 11 -10.36 5.50 -11.57
C ARG A 11 -10.27 3.99 -11.71
N THR A 12 -9.18 3.48 -12.28
CA THR A 12 -8.96 2.04 -12.44
C THR A 12 -8.91 1.34 -11.08
N VAL A 13 -8.10 1.84 -10.15
CA VAL A 13 -8.00 1.26 -8.80
C VAL A 13 -9.32 1.41 -8.04
N TYR A 14 -9.97 2.56 -8.10
CA TYR A 14 -11.25 2.80 -7.43
C TYR A 14 -12.34 1.84 -7.89
N THR A 15 -12.46 1.63 -9.20
CA THR A 15 -13.43 0.68 -9.78
C THR A 15 -13.15 -0.75 -9.36
N ALA A 16 -11.87 -1.17 -9.44
CA ALA A 16 -11.47 -2.50 -9.00
C ALA A 16 -11.68 -2.71 -7.48
N ALA A 17 -11.40 -1.69 -6.66
CA ALA A 17 -11.61 -1.76 -5.22
C ALA A 17 -13.08 -1.97 -4.84
N ARG A 18 -14.01 -1.31 -5.53
CA ARG A 18 -15.45 -1.51 -5.32
C ARG A 18 -15.92 -2.95 -5.59
N GLN A 19 -15.19 -3.71 -6.39
CA GLN A 19 -15.53 -5.09 -6.75
C GLN A 19 -14.77 -6.12 -5.90
N ALA A 20 -13.55 -5.80 -5.51
CA ALA A 20 -12.62 -6.77 -4.90
C ALA A 20 -12.52 -6.69 -3.39
N THR A 21 -13.02 -5.63 -2.75
CA THR A 21 -12.91 -5.41 -1.30
C THR A 21 -14.15 -4.72 -0.75
N ASP A 22 -14.40 -4.87 0.54
CA ASP A 22 -15.42 -4.14 1.30
C ASP A 22 -14.85 -2.93 2.09
N ILE A 23 -13.58 -2.59 1.85
CA ILE A 23 -12.97 -1.36 2.38
C ILE A 23 -13.39 -0.18 1.48
N ALA A 24 -13.61 0.98 2.08
CA ALA A 24 -13.90 2.22 1.36
C ALA A 24 -12.95 2.41 0.15
N PRO A 25 -13.45 2.44 -1.09
CA PRO A 25 -12.61 2.43 -2.30
C PRO A 25 -11.72 3.66 -2.41
N GLU A 26 -12.13 4.80 -1.88
CA GLU A 26 -11.32 6.01 -1.82
C GLU A 26 -10.12 5.86 -0.88
N PHE A 27 -10.24 5.10 0.22
CA PHE A 27 -9.11 4.77 1.09
C PHE A 27 -8.12 3.85 0.35
N VAL A 28 -8.60 2.77 -0.25
CA VAL A 28 -7.76 1.80 -0.98
C VAL A 28 -7.01 2.49 -2.11
N THR A 29 -7.70 3.35 -2.86
CA THR A 29 -7.10 4.11 -3.97
C THR A 29 -6.07 5.12 -3.48
N ALA A 30 -6.34 5.84 -2.39
CA ALA A 30 -5.38 6.77 -1.79
C ALA A 30 -4.11 6.05 -1.30
N GLN A 31 -4.25 4.88 -0.70
CA GLN A 31 -3.12 4.02 -0.31
C GLN A 31 -2.32 3.56 -1.53
N ALA A 32 -3.00 3.11 -2.58
CA ALA A 32 -2.35 2.69 -3.82
C ALA A 32 -1.54 3.83 -4.47
N ILE A 33 -2.09 5.05 -4.47
CA ILE A 33 -1.39 6.25 -4.94
C ILE A 33 -0.15 6.51 -4.11
N LEU A 34 -0.26 6.45 -2.79
CA LEU A 34 0.85 6.73 -1.86
C LEU A 34 1.97 5.70 -2.01
N GLU A 35 1.65 4.42 -2.01
CA GLU A 35 2.62 3.32 -2.03
C GLU A 35 3.30 3.12 -3.40
N SER A 36 2.58 3.37 -4.49
CA SER A 36 3.10 3.15 -5.86
C SER A 36 3.47 4.42 -6.63
N GLY A 37 3.30 5.61 -6.03
CA GLY A 37 3.50 6.85 -6.77
C GLY A 37 2.63 6.93 -8.02
N TRP A 38 1.32 6.72 -7.88
CA TRP A 38 0.37 6.68 -9.00
C TRP A 38 0.62 5.51 -9.98
N GLY A 39 1.08 4.38 -9.46
CA GLY A 39 1.36 3.18 -10.24
C GLY A 39 2.71 3.16 -10.97
N ILE A 40 3.55 4.18 -10.78
CA ILE A 40 4.88 4.27 -11.39
C ILE A 40 5.83 3.23 -10.80
N SER A 41 5.80 3.06 -9.48
CA SER A 41 6.69 2.17 -8.72
C SER A 41 6.03 0.82 -8.38
N ARG A 42 5.09 0.35 -9.21
CA ARG A 42 4.51 -0.99 -9.01
C ARG A 42 5.57 -2.07 -9.17
N ILE A 43 5.44 -3.13 -8.39
CA ILE A 43 6.31 -4.31 -8.46
C ILE A 43 5.61 -5.40 -9.26
N GLY A 44 6.34 -6.06 -10.16
CA GLY A 44 5.74 -7.04 -11.06
C GLY A 44 4.63 -6.44 -11.90
N ARG A 45 3.57 -7.21 -12.15
CA ARG A 45 2.46 -6.77 -13.00
C ARG A 45 1.44 -5.90 -12.27
N TYR A 46 1.06 -6.26 -11.04
CA TYR A 46 -0.05 -5.64 -10.32
C TYR A 46 0.20 -5.34 -8.84
N ASN A 47 1.39 -5.56 -8.31
CA ASN A 47 1.68 -5.29 -6.90
C ASN A 47 1.91 -3.78 -6.67
N ILE A 48 0.83 -3.06 -6.44
CA ILE A 48 0.81 -1.60 -6.23
C ILE A 48 1.00 -1.20 -4.76
N PHE A 49 1.10 -2.16 -3.83
CA PHE A 49 1.29 -1.91 -2.40
C PHE A 49 2.65 -2.38 -1.87
N GLY A 50 3.53 -2.86 -2.74
CA GLY A 50 4.83 -3.38 -2.31
C GLY A 50 4.71 -4.56 -1.34
N ILE A 51 3.76 -5.47 -1.57
CA ILE A 51 3.52 -6.61 -0.69
C ILE A 51 4.62 -7.64 -0.89
N THR A 52 5.42 -7.87 0.16
CA THR A 52 6.45 -8.90 0.18
C THR A 52 5.84 -10.30 0.23
N LYS A 53 6.61 -11.31 -0.20
CA LYS A 53 6.17 -12.70 -0.23
C LYS A 53 5.61 -13.19 1.11
N GLY A 54 6.29 -12.86 2.23
CA GLY A 54 5.95 -13.46 3.53
C GLY A 54 6.21 -14.97 3.57
N SER A 55 5.82 -15.63 4.68
CA SER A 55 6.08 -17.06 4.90
C SER A 55 5.06 -17.99 4.22
N ASN A 56 3.82 -17.53 4.05
CA ASN A 56 2.69 -18.38 3.65
C ASN A 56 2.22 -18.18 2.20
N TRP A 57 3.07 -17.55 1.35
CA TRP A 57 2.73 -17.32 -0.05
C TRP A 57 3.33 -18.41 -0.94
N ASN A 58 2.46 -19.11 -1.68
CA ASN A 58 2.84 -20.16 -2.64
C ASN A 58 2.63 -19.73 -4.11
N GLY A 59 2.17 -18.49 -4.33
CA GLY A 59 1.97 -17.92 -5.67
C GLY A 59 3.26 -17.41 -6.30
N LYS A 60 3.10 -16.80 -7.47
CA LYS A 60 4.22 -16.19 -8.22
C LYS A 60 4.90 -15.09 -7.40
N THR A 61 6.20 -14.96 -7.59
CA THR A 61 7.01 -13.92 -6.96
C THR A 61 7.95 -13.29 -7.98
N VAL A 62 8.35 -12.07 -7.68
CA VAL A 62 9.43 -11.35 -8.38
C VAL A 62 10.51 -10.96 -7.39
N LEU A 63 11.76 -11.14 -7.76
CA LEU A 63 12.93 -10.79 -6.96
C LEU A 63 13.38 -9.38 -7.37
N VAL A 64 13.35 -8.43 -6.44
CA VAL A 64 13.63 -7.01 -6.70
C VAL A 64 14.70 -6.50 -5.76
N LEU A 65 15.67 -5.77 -6.30
CA LEU A 65 16.66 -5.02 -5.53
C LEU A 65 15.94 -3.80 -4.90
N THR A 66 15.97 -3.71 -3.58
CA THR A 66 15.32 -2.62 -2.84
C THR A 66 16.18 -2.15 -1.67
N HIS A 67 15.75 -1.06 -1.07
CA HIS A 67 16.34 -0.52 0.15
C HIS A 67 15.33 -0.67 1.29
N GLU A 68 15.76 -1.25 2.39
CA GLU A 68 14.94 -1.43 3.59
C GLU A 68 15.70 -1.00 4.84
N TYR A 69 14.95 -0.53 5.84
CA TYR A 69 15.51 -0.11 7.11
C TYR A 69 15.17 -1.11 8.20
N PHE A 70 16.18 -1.52 8.95
CA PHE A 70 16.03 -2.42 10.08
C PHE A 70 16.76 -1.88 11.30
N ASN A 71 16.36 -2.36 12.48
CA ASN A 71 16.95 -1.98 13.76
C ASN A 71 18.16 -2.86 14.15
N THR A 72 18.62 -3.73 13.28
CA THR A 72 19.76 -4.63 13.50
C THR A 72 20.64 -4.73 12.25
N PRO A 73 21.97 -4.85 12.37
CA PRO A 73 22.86 -5.10 11.23
C PRO A 73 22.92 -6.58 10.81
N ASP A 74 22.33 -7.50 11.58
CA ASP A 74 22.55 -8.95 11.45
C ASP A 74 21.31 -9.70 10.96
N ARG A 75 20.39 -9.00 10.29
CA ARG A 75 19.16 -9.61 9.79
C ARG A 75 19.47 -10.68 8.73
N LYS A 76 18.93 -11.88 8.94
CA LYS A 76 19.07 -12.99 8.00
C LYS A 76 17.92 -13.00 7.00
N PHE A 77 18.26 -13.40 5.77
CA PHE A 77 17.31 -13.60 4.69
C PHE A 77 17.46 -15.03 4.14
N THR A 78 16.35 -15.60 3.72
CA THR A 78 16.33 -16.95 3.14
C THR A 78 16.45 -16.86 1.63
N PRO A 79 17.34 -17.65 0.98
CA PRO A 79 17.42 -17.68 -0.47
C PRO A 79 16.05 -17.85 -1.15
N PRO A 80 15.81 -17.19 -2.30
CA PRO A 80 16.74 -16.41 -3.11
C PRO A 80 16.94 -14.94 -2.64
N GLU A 81 16.31 -14.52 -1.54
CA GLU A 81 16.60 -13.21 -0.96
C GLU A 81 18.06 -13.15 -0.49
N ARG A 82 18.75 -12.04 -0.76
CA ARG A 82 20.15 -11.85 -0.38
C ARG A 82 20.49 -10.39 -0.14
N VAL A 83 21.32 -10.17 0.85
CA VAL A 83 21.87 -8.85 1.17
C VAL A 83 23.00 -8.53 0.18
N VAL A 84 23.00 -7.32 -0.35
CA VAL A 84 24.09 -6.75 -1.16
C VAL A 84 25.01 -5.90 -0.30
N SER A 85 24.42 -5.02 0.54
CA SER A 85 25.17 -4.20 1.47
C SER A 85 24.33 -3.81 2.68
N VAL A 86 25.01 -3.50 3.79
CA VAL A 86 24.41 -2.95 5.01
C VAL A 86 25.22 -1.73 5.40
N ALA A 87 24.55 -0.61 5.64
CA ALA A 87 25.17 0.62 6.11
C ALA A 87 24.43 1.17 7.32
N LYS A 88 25.16 1.74 8.28
CA LYS A 88 24.53 2.42 9.39
C LYS A 88 23.85 3.68 8.91
N TYR A 89 22.57 3.84 9.25
CA TYR A 89 21.79 5.03 8.91
C TYR A 89 21.94 6.11 10.00
N LYS A 90 21.68 7.37 9.65
CA LYS A 90 21.86 8.52 10.57
C LYS A 90 21.01 8.44 11.85
N ALA A 91 19.85 7.80 11.80
CA ALA A 91 19.02 7.58 12.98
C ALA A 91 19.61 6.50 13.85
N ALA A 92 19.58 6.68 15.18
CA ALA A 92 20.08 5.71 16.15
C ALA A 92 19.44 4.32 15.93
N ASN A 93 20.26 3.29 15.98
CA ASN A 93 19.84 1.89 15.82
C ASN A 93 19.09 1.58 14.51
N THR A 94 19.38 2.30 13.44
CA THR A 94 18.81 2.05 12.13
C THR A 94 19.89 1.70 11.12
N TRP A 95 19.64 0.65 10.35
CA TRP A 95 20.54 0.13 9.32
C TRP A 95 19.84 0.11 7.98
N LEU A 96 20.48 0.68 6.96
CA LEU A 96 20.02 0.65 5.59
C LEU A 96 20.58 -0.61 4.91
N TYR A 97 19.68 -1.45 4.45
CA TYR A 97 19.98 -2.63 3.66
C TYR A 97 19.72 -2.37 2.19
N THR A 98 20.69 -2.67 1.36
CA THR A 98 20.47 -2.92 -0.07
C THR A 98 20.32 -4.42 -0.21
N VAL A 99 19.14 -4.87 -0.59
CA VAL A 99 18.76 -6.29 -0.50
C VAL A 99 17.86 -6.70 -1.65
N TYR A 100 18.06 -7.90 -2.18
CA TYR A 100 17.10 -8.55 -3.07
C TYR A 100 16.00 -9.17 -2.23
N ARG A 101 14.73 -8.70 -2.41
CA ARG A 101 13.54 -9.19 -1.72
C ARG A 101 12.57 -9.83 -2.69
N GLN A 102 11.89 -10.88 -2.23
CA GLN A 102 10.77 -11.45 -2.96
C GLN A 102 9.49 -10.70 -2.65
N PHE A 103 8.85 -10.23 -3.71
CA PHE A 103 7.52 -9.62 -3.64
C PHE A 103 6.51 -10.53 -4.33
N LYS A 104 5.26 -10.47 -3.89
CA LYS A 104 4.16 -11.16 -4.57
C LYS A 104 3.95 -10.59 -5.96
N ASP A 105 3.75 -11.46 -6.95
CA ASP A 105 3.33 -11.08 -8.30
C ASP A 105 1.91 -11.59 -8.53
N PHE A 106 1.01 -10.68 -8.84
CA PHE A 106 -0.42 -10.97 -8.98
C PHE A 106 -0.79 -11.08 -10.46
N ASP A 107 -1.80 -11.92 -10.75
CA ASP A 107 -2.32 -12.10 -12.12
C ASP A 107 -3.33 -11.01 -12.50
N SER A 108 -3.93 -10.32 -11.50
CA SER A 108 -4.85 -9.21 -11.68
C SER A 108 -4.70 -8.15 -10.59
N LEU A 109 -5.23 -6.96 -10.86
CA LEU A 109 -5.33 -5.89 -9.86
C LEU A 109 -6.24 -6.31 -8.71
N GLU A 110 -7.34 -6.99 -9.01
CA GLU A 110 -8.29 -7.49 -8.02
C GLU A 110 -7.65 -8.49 -7.05
N ASP A 111 -6.74 -9.36 -7.52
CA ASP A 111 -5.99 -10.28 -6.65
C ASP A 111 -5.07 -9.53 -5.70
N CYS A 112 -4.41 -8.47 -6.18
CA CYS A 112 -3.61 -7.59 -5.34
C CYS A 112 -4.47 -6.91 -4.27
N LEU A 113 -5.65 -6.41 -4.64
CA LEU A 113 -6.58 -5.75 -3.71
C LEU A 113 -7.15 -6.71 -2.67
N ARG A 114 -7.50 -7.94 -3.06
CA ARG A 114 -7.92 -8.99 -2.12
C ARG A 114 -6.83 -9.33 -1.12
N GLU A 115 -5.60 -9.45 -1.58
CA GLU A 115 -4.48 -9.73 -0.69
C GLU A 115 -4.17 -8.55 0.24
N TYR A 116 -4.23 -7.33 -0.25
CA TYR A 116 -4.12 -6.12 0.58
C TYR A 116 -5.21 -6.08 1.66
N THR A 117 -6.44 -6.41 1.31
CA THR A 117 -7.56 -6.52 2.27
C THR A 117 -7.25 -7.54 3.37
N ARG A 118 -6.74 -8.73 3.02
CA ARG A 118 -6.34 -9.75 4.01
C ARG A 118 -5.26 -9.25 4.97
N LEU A 119 -4.34 -8.43 4.50
CA LEU A 119 -3.32 -7.83 5.37
C LEU A 119 -3.94 -6.88 6.41
N LEU A 120 -4.96 -6.13 6.03
CA LEU A 120 -5.67 -5.21 6.93
C LEU A 120 -6.68 -5.93 7.85
N GLN A 121 -6.99 -7.20 7.61
CA GLN A 121 -7.79 -8.05 8.50
C GLN A 121 -6.96 -8.71 9.62
N LYS A 122 -5.64 -8.58 9.60
CA LYS A 122 -4.78 -9.15 10.65
C LYS A 122 -5.08 -8.55 12.02
N PRO A 123 -4.82 -9.29 13.11
CA PRO A 123 -5.10 -8.84 14.49
C PRO A 123 -4.56 -7.45 14.82
N GLY A 124 -3.42 -7.05 14.23
CA GLY A 124 -2.86 -5.72 14.40
C GLY A 124 -3.73 -4.56 13.91
N PHE A 125 -4.79 -4.83 13.13
CA PHE A 125 -5.74 -3.83 12.62
C PHE A 125 -7.18 -4.08 13.09
N ALA A 126 -7.37 -4.97 14.08
CA ALA A 126 -8.70 -5.38 14.55
C ALA A 126 -9.55 -4.18 15.01
N ASP A 127 -8.94 -3.21 15.70
CA ASP A 127 -9.64 -2.00 16.20
C ASP A 127 -10.04 -1.04 15.06
N ALA A 128 -9.32 -1.08 13.93
CA ALA A 128 -9.65 -0.28 12.77
C ALA A 128 -10.73 -0.92 11.89
N TRP A 129 -10.76 -2.24 11.80
CA TRP A 129 -11.57 -3.00 10.85
C TRP A 129 -13.08 -2.66 10.87
N PRO A 130 -13.75 -2.42 12.02
CA PRO A 130 -15.16 -2.01 12.04
C PRO A 130 -15.45 -0.71 11.28
N TYR A 131 -14.45 0.13 11.09
CA TYR A 131 -14.56 1.45 10.45
C TYR A 131 -14.18 1.43 8.96
N ARG A 132 -13.92 0.28 8.36
CA ARG A 132 -13.41 0.12 6.99
C ARG A 132 -14.26 0.76 5.89
N HIS A 133 -15.54 1.01 6.16
CA HIS A 133 -16.43 1.70 5.22
C HIS A 133 -16.36 3.24 5.31
N ASN A 134 -15.67 3.78 6.33
CA ASN A 134 -15.43 5.21 6.50
C ASN A 134 -13.94 5.48 6.30
N ALA A 135 -13.56 5.99 5.12
CA ALA A 135 -12.17 6.16 4.74
C ALA A 135 -11.34 6.99 5.72
N VAL A 136 -11.91 8.08 6.25
CA VAL A 136 -11.20 8.98 7.16
C VAL A 136 -11.03 8.36 8.55
N GLU A 137 -12.09 7.77 9.09
CA GLU A 137 -12.02 7.12 10.41
C GLU A 137 -11.15 5.87 10.36
N PHE A 138 -11.24 5.07 9.29
CA PHE A 138 -10.35 3.93 9.07
C PHE A 138 -8.88 4.35 9.01
N THR A 139 -8.57 5.45 8.29
CA THR A 139 -7.23 6.03 8.26
C THR A 139 -6.75 6.41 9.66
N ARG A 140 -7.60 7.07 10.45
CA ARG A 140 -7.27 7.47 11.82
C ARG A 140 -6.92 6.26 12.67
N ARG A 141 -7.76 5.22 12.66
CA ARG A 141 -7.56 4.00 13.45
C ARG A 141 -6.30 3.22 13.04
N ILE A 142 -6.00 3.18 11.75
CA ILE A 142 -4.75 2.58 11.26
C ILE A 142 -3.52 3.37 11.75
N CYS A 143 -3.60 4.71 11.73
CA CYS A 143 -2.50 5.57 12.21
C CYS A 143 -2.32 5.50 13.73
N ASP A 144 -3.41 5.34 14.49
CA ASP A 144 -3.37 5.24 15.95
C ASP A 144 -2.92 3.86 16.44
N ASN A 145 -2.84 2.88 15.55
CA ASN A 145 -2.47 1.52 15.90
C ASN A 145 -0.95 1.44 16.25
N ARG A 146 -0.66 1.32 17.53
CA ARG A 146 0.69 1.17 18.08
C ARG A 146 1.30 -0.15 17.60
N GLY A 147 2.19 -0.11 16.65
CA GLY A 147 2.86 -1.29 16.07
C GLY A 147 2.61 -1.46 14.58
N SER A 148 1.72 -0.68 13.98
CA SER A 148 1.68 -0.60 12.53
C SER A 148 2.82 0.29 12.00
N LYS A 149 3.34 -0.03 10.82
CA LYS A 149 4.34 0.84 10.14
C LYS A 149 3.79 2.26 9.86
N TYR A 150 2.49 2.47 10.01
CA TYR A 150 1.76 3.70 9.73
C TYR A 150 1.57 4.60 10.96
N ALA A 151 1.78 4.07 12.19
CA ALA A 151 1.47 4.74 13.45
C ALA A 151 2.42 5.90 13.83
N THR A 152 3.46 6.18 13.05
CA THR A 152 4.59 7.00 13.54
C THR A 152 4.62 8.43 13.03
N SER A 153 3.72 8.84 12.13
CA SER A 153 3.77 10.19 11.56
C SER A 153 2.41 10.87 11.47
N PRO A 154 2.21 11.99 12.22
CA PRO A 154 1.04 12.87 12.01
C PRO A 154 0.90 13.34 10.56
N GLN A 155 2.03 13.44 9.85
CA GLN A 155 2.07 13.80 8.43
C GLN A 155 1.44 12.72 7.55
N TYR A 156 1.54 11.44 7.94
CA TYR A 156 0.93 10.34 7.19
C TYR A 156 -0.59 10.42 7.16
N PHE A 157 -1.23 10.69 8.31
CA PHE A 157 -2.68 10.90 8.38
C PHE A 157 -3.13 12.07 7.50
N ALA A 158 -2.45 13.22 7.61
CA ALA A 158 -2.77 14.41 6.82
C ALA A 158 -2.61 14.16 5.31
N LEU A 159 -1.53 13.48 4.91
CA LEU A 159 -1.25 13.15 3.52
C LEU A 159 -2.33 12.20 2.96
N LEU A 160 -2.63 11.12 3.67
CA LEU A 160 -3.62 10.13 3.21
C LEU A 160 -5.02 10.73 3.13
N THR A 161 -5.42 11.56 4.11
CA THR A 161 -6.71 12.27 4.09
C THR A 161 -6.80 13.25 2.91
N SER A 162 -5.70 13.92 2.58
CA SER A 162 -5.63 14.80 1.41
C SER A 162 -5.79 13.99 0.09
N LEU A 163 -5.16 12.83 0.01
CA LEU A 163 -5.30 11.93 -1.14
C LEU A 163 -6.71 11.38 -1.27
N ILE A 164 -7.36 10.99 -0.17
CA ILE A 164 -8.77 10.56 -0.14
C ILE A 164 -9.67 11.65 -0.78
N LYS A 165 -9.52 12.91 -0.36
CA LYS A 165 -10.26 14.04 -0.95
C LYS A 165 -9.98 14.22 -2.44
N THR A 166 -8.75 13.97 -2.87
CA THR A 166 -8.35 14.04 -4.28
C THR A 166 -9.00 12.92 -5.09
N VAL A 167 -9.00 11.69 -4.57
CA VAL A 167 -9.67 10.52 -5.18
C VAL A 167 -11.15 10.76 -5.37
N LEU A 168 -11.85 11.22 -4.33
CA LEU A 168 -13.28 11.54 -4.41
C LEU A 168 -13.56 12.57 -5.51
N ARG A 169 -12.79 13.64 -5.60
CA ARG A 169 -12.92 14.64 -6.68
C ARG A 169 -12.71 14.05 -8.10
N ILE A 170 -11.81 13.06 -8.24
CA ILE A 170 -11.52 12.41 -9.52
C ILE A 170 -12.62 11.42 -9.91
N CYS A 171 -13.15 10.68 -8.93
CA CYS A 171 -14.01 9.52 -9.17
C CYS A 171 -15.52 9.87 -9.12
N GLU A 172 -15.94 10.82 -8.28
CA GLU A 172 -17.36 11.17 -8.10
C GLU A 172 -17.87 12.19 -9.11
N LYS A 173 -17.02 13.08 -9.66
CA LYS A 173 -17.43 14.09 -10.64
C LYS A 173 -17.96 13.50 -11.97
N ASN A 174 -17.85 12.20 -12.19
CA ASN A 174 -18.39 11.52 -13.38
C ASN A 174 -19.73 10.83 -13.12
N SER A 175 -20.32 11.00 -11.94
CA SER A 175 -21.61 10.40 -11.57
C SER A 175 -22.80 11.34 -11.75
N SER A 176 -22.59 12.55 -12.26
CA SER A 176 -23.72 13.42 -12.66
C SER A 176 -24.23 12.95 -14.00
N PRO A 177 -25.51 12.50 -14.10
CA PRO A 177 -26.10 12.24 -15.41
C PRO A 177 -26.15 13.56 -16.19
N SER A 178 -25.70 13.53 -17.45
CA SER A 178 -26.01 14.57 -18.43
C SER A 178 -27.53 14.73 -18.47
N GLN A 179 -28.02 15.81 -17.91
CA GLN A 179 -29.40 16.22 -18.18
C GLN A 179 -29.47 16.58 -19.65
N SER A 180 -30.13 15.73 -20.39
CA SER A 180 -30.63 16.01 -21.73
C SER A 180 -31.93 16.81 -21.62
#